data_3485f187ffcee2dafb75200b73723285
#
_entry.id   3485f187ffcee2dafb75200b73723285
#
_cell.length_a   1.000
_cell.length_b   1.000
_cell.length_c   1.000
_cell.angle_alpha   90.00
_cell.angle_beta   90.00
_cell.angle_gamma   90.00
#
_symmetry.space_group_name_H-M   'P 1'
#
loop_
_entity.id
_entity.type
_entity.pdbx_description
1 polymer ?
#
loop_
_entity_poly.entity_id
_entity_poly.type
_entity_poly.pdbx_seq_one_letter_code
_entity_poly.pdbx_strand_id
1 'polypeptide(L)'
;MTSLAEKGVYAFLRAHNAIYQGTNGWIGHRFPGAPDALLLHTVGAKTGKARTTSLSYARDGDDYLVVASKAGDPKAPGWYHNLKANPNVEINVGPKRFAVTAQPVVPGDPDYPRLWEVVNNMKNNKNRYIGYQKMTSRPIPVVRLTP
;
A
#
# COMPACT_ATOMS: atom_id res chain seq x y z
N MET A 1 16.04 -3.82 15.37
CA MET A 1 16.87 -4.65 14.47
C MET A 1 15.97 -5.51 13.60
N THR A 2 16.20 -5.51 12.28
CA THR A 2 15.37 -6.26 11.33
C THR A 2 15.78 -7.74 11.34
N SER A 3 14.82 -8.66 11.42
CA SER A 3 15.09 -10.10 11.34
C SER A 3 15.54 -10.51 9.93
N LEU A 4 16.15 -11.70 9.78
CA LEU A 4 16.53 -12.23 8.46
C LEU A 4 15.31 -12.41 7.57
N ALA A 5 14.18 -12.86 8.12
CA ALA A 5 12.94 -13.02 7.36
C ALA A 5 12.42 -11.67 6.84
N GLU A 6 12.46 -10.63 7.66
CA GLU A 6 12.06 -9.29 7.25
C GLU A 6 12.97 -8.74 6.15
N LYS A 7 14.30 -8.93 6.29
CA LYS A 7 15.27 -8.52 5.26
C LYS A 7 15.00 -9.20 3.92
N GLY A 8 14.64 -10.49 3.92
CA GLY A 8 14.28 -11.23 2.72
C GLY A 8 13.02 -10.67 2.05
N VAL A 9 12.00 -10.36 2.83
CA VAL A 9 10.76 -9.76 2.33
C VAL A 9 11.03 -8.40 1.70
N TYR A 10 11.79 -7.53 2.37
CA TYR A 10 12.12 -6.21 1.82
C TYR A 10 12.96 -6.31 0.55
N ALA A 11 13.90 -7.25 0.48
CA ALA A 11 14.69 -7.46 -0.73
C ALA A 11 13.81 -7.89 -1.91
N PHE A 12 12.86 -8.79 -1.68
CA PHE A 12 11.89 -9.22 -2.69
C PHE A 12 11.01 -8.05 -3.16
N LEU A 13 10.49 -7.26 -2.24
CA LEU A 13 9.65 -6.11 -2.57
C LEU A 13 10.41 -5.07 -3.39
N ARG A 14 11.67 -4.82 -3.06
CA ARG A 14 12.51 -3.90 -3.84
C ARG A 14 12.77 -4.41 -5.26
N ALA A 15 13.03 -5.70 -5.42
CA ALA A 15 13.23 -6.31 -6.73
C ALA A 15 11.95 -6.22 -7.58
N HIS A 16 10.81 -6.56 -7.00
CA HIS A 16 9.52 -6.45 -7.68
C HIS A 16 9.22 -5.01 -8.08
N ASN A 17 9.48 -4.06 -7.18
CA ASN A 17 9.28 -2.63 -7.44
C ASN A 17 10.16 -2.13 -8.60
N ALA A 18 11.42 -2.56 -8.66
CA ALA A 18 12.33 -2.20 -9.75
C ALA A 18 11.84 -2.71 -11.10
N ILE A 19 11.37 -3.96 -11.16
CA ILE A 19 10.79 -4.54 -12.37
C ILE A 19 9.52 -3.78 -12.79
N TYR A 20 8.65 -3.49 -11.83
CA TYR A 20 7.41 -2.76 -12.08
C TYR A 20 7.70 -1.38 -12.65
N GLN A 21 8.64 -0.63 -12.08
CA GLN A 21 9.03 0.69 -12.56
C GLN A 21 9.71 0.62 -13.94
N GLY A 22 10.61 -0.36 -14.14
CA GLY A 22 11.36 -0.52 -15.39
C GLY A 22 10.46 -0.83 -16.58
N THR A 23 9.30 -1.44 -16.34
CA THR A 23 8.32 -1.78 -17.38
C THR A 23 7.13 -0.82 -17.42
N ASN A 24 7.20 0.29 -16.69
CA ASN A 24 6.11 1.26 -16.53
C ASN A 24 4.80 0.59 -16.05
N GLY A 25 4.93 -0.34 -15.10
CA GLY A 25 3.80 -1.04 -14.51
C GLY A 25 3.24 -2.21 -15.33
N TRP A 26 3.82 -2.51 -16.49
CA TRP A 26 3.33 -3.56 -17.37
C TRP A 26 3.56 -4.97 -16.79
N ILE A 27 4.80 -5.23 -16.30
CA ILE A 27 5.13 -6.47 -15.60
C ILE A 27 5.08 -6.20 -14.10
N GLY A 28 4.32 -6.93 -13.34
CA GLY A 28 4.20 -6.76 -11.90
C GLY A 28 2.85 -6.23 -11.46
N HIS A 29 2.06 -5.66 -12.38
CA HIS A 29 0.68 -5.25 -12.08
C HIS A 29 -0.15 -6.46 -11.65
N ARG A 30 0.02 -7.59 -12.33
CA ARG A 30 -0.66 -8.85 -12.01
C ARG A 30 0.38 -9.96 -11.83
N PHE A 31 0.79 -10.14 -10.58
CA PHE A 31 1.73 -11.18 -10.23
C PHE A 31 0.98 -12.48 -9.92
N PRO A 32 1.33 -13.63 -10.53
CA PRO A 32 0.62 -14.89 -10.26
C PRO A 32 0.61 -15.25 -8.78
N GLY A 33 -0.56 -15.57 -8.24
CA GLY A 33 -0.73 -15.96 -6.84
C GLY A 33 -0.70 -14.81 -5.83
N ALA A 34 -0.56 -13.56 -6.28
CA ALA A 34 -0.57 -12.38 -5.43
C ALA A 34 -1.76 -11.47 -5.78
N PRO A 35 -2.21 -10.59 -4.85
CA PRO A 35 -3.14 -9.52 -5.18
C PRO A 35 -2.57 -8.59 -6.25
N ASP A 36 -3.45 -7.89 -6.97
CA ASP A 36 -3.04 -6.86 -7.91
C ASP A 36 -2.26 -5.76 -7.18
N ALA A 37 -1.24 -5.21 -7.82
CA ALA A 37 -0.37 -4.19 -7.23
C ALA A 37 -0.37 -2.90 -8.06
N LEU A 38 -0.20 -1.78 -7.36
CA LEU A 38 0.00 -0.46 -7.97
C LEU A 38 1.33 0.12 -7.52
N LEU A 39 1.82 1.14 -8.23
CA LEU A 39 2.91 1.98 -7.76
C LEU A 39 2.33 3.24 -7.13
N LEU A 40 2.74 3.53 -5.90
CA LEU A 40 2.40 4.76 -5.21
C LEU A 40 3.61 5.70 -5.24
N HIS A 41 3.41 6.90 -5.78
CA HIS A 41 4.45 7.93 -5.87
C HIS A 41 4.17 8.99 -4.82
N THR A 42 5.08 9.14 -3.86
CA THR A 42 4.97 10.12 -2.77
C THR A 42 6.20 11.02 -2.75
N VAL A 43 6.08 12.11 -1.99
CA VAL A 43 7.20 13.01 -1.68
C VAL A 43 7.57 12.82 -0.22
N GLY A 44 8.85 12.61 0.07
CA GLY A 44 9.33 12.41 1.43
C GLY A 44 8.93 13.56 2.33
N ALA A 45 8.27 13.24 3.46
CA ALA A 45 7.75 14.25 4.39
C ALA A 45 8.86 15.12 4.99
N LYS A 46 10.06 14.55 5.19
CA LYS A 46 11.21 15.25 5.76
C LYS A 46 12.21 15.72 4.71
N THR A 47 12.40 14.94 3.64
CA THR A 47 13.47 15.18 2.66
C THR A 47 13.01 15.88 1.40
N GLY A 48 11.71 15.86 1.09
CA GLY A 48 11.17 16.37 -0.17
C GLY A 48 11.52 15.51 -1.40
N LYS A 49 12.19 14.37 -1.19
CA LYS A 49 12.61 13.50 -2.30
C LYS A 49 11.45 12.64 -2.78
N ALA A 50 11.41 12.41 -4.10
CA ALA A 50 10.44 11.50 -4.70
C ALA A 50 10.68 10.06 -4.22
N ARG A 51 9.59 9.36 -3.88
CA ARG A 51 9.61 7.96 -3.43
C ARG A 51 8.55 7.20 -4.20
N THR A 52 8.85 5.96 -4.54
CA THR A 52 7.91 5.06 -5.22
C THR A 52 7.85 3.74 -4.48
N THR A 53 6.64 3.24 -4.23
CA THR A 53 6.42 2.00 -3.49
C THR A 53 5.40 1.16 -4.23
N SER A 54 5.66 -0.14 -4.36
CA SER A 54 4.70 -1.12 -4.89
C SER A 54 3.80 -1.62 -3.76
N LEU A 55 2.50 -1.53 -3.94
CA LEU A 55 1.51 -1.92 -2.93
C LEU A 55 0.38 -2.72 -3.57
N SER A 56 -0.06 -3.77 -2.87
CA SER A 56 -1.30 -4.45 -3.20
C SER A 56 -2.47 -3.51 -2.99
N TYR A 57 -3.49 -3.60 -3.84
CA TYR A 57 -4.66 -2.74 -3.72
C TYR A 57 -5.96 -3.50 -3.91
N ALA A 58 -7.04 -2.97 -3.32
CA ALA A 58 -8.40 -3.37 -3.59
C ALA A 58 -9.15 -2.21 -4.25
N ARG A 59 -10.33 -2.48 -4.77
CA ARG A 59 -11.19 -1.46 -5.36
C ARG A 59 -12.44 -1.26 -4.52
N ASP A 60 -12.86 -0.01 -4.41
CA ASP A 60 -14.15 0.38 -3.82
C ASP A 60 -14.78 1.41 -4.76
N GLY A 61 -15.61 0.92 -5.71
CA GLY A 61 -16.09 1.76 -6.80
C GLY A 61 -14.92 2.27 -7.64
N ASP A 62 -14.80 3.58 -7.79
CA ASP A 62 -13.70 4.22 -8.51
C ASP A 62 -12.46 4.45 -7.65
N ASP A 63 -12.55 4.20 -6.35
CA ASP A 63 -11.46 4.39 -5.43
C ASP A 63 -10.53 3.17 -5.39
N TYR A 64 -9.26 3.41 -5.08
CA TYR A 64 -8.27 2.38 -4.82
C TYR A 64 -7.98 2.37 -3.32
N LEU A 65 -7.87 1.18 -2.74
CA LEU A 65 -7.60 1.00 -1.33
C LEU A 65 -6.25 0.32 -1.13
N VAL A 66 -5.38 0.93 -0.35
CA VAL A 66 -4.12 0.34 0.09
C VAL A 66 -4.08 0.32 1.61
N VAL A 67 -3.24 -0.53 2.18
CA VAL A 67 -3.22 -0.76 3.64
C VAL A 67 -1.84 -0.45 4.18
N ALA A 68 -1.76 0.41 5.19
CA ALA A 68 -0.50 0.81 5.82
C ALA A 68 -0.08 -0.20 6.90
N SER A 69 0.03 -1.48 6.51
CA SER A 69 0.28 -2.59 7.42
C SER A 69 1.75 -2.80 7.76
N LYS A 70 2.64 -2.60 6.80
CA LYS A 70 4.07 -2.93 6.92
C LYS A 70 4.29 -4.29 7.58
N ALA A 71 3.52 -5.30 7.15
CA ALA A 71 3.57 -6.68 7.67
C ALA A 71 3.43 -6.79 9.20
N GLY A 72 2.66 -5.91 9.82
CA GLY A 72 2.44 -5.90 11.27
C GLY A 72 3.56 -5.24 12.07
N ASP A 73 4.46 -4.51 11.43
CA ASP A 73 5.50 -3.74 12.12
C ASP A 73 4.87 -2.73 13.08
N PRO A 74 5.46 -2.50 14.29
CA PRO A 74 4.96 -1.47 15.21
C PRO A 74 4.97 -0.06 14.64
N LYS A 75 5.81 0.20 13.66
CA LYS A 75 5.91 1.51 13.00
C LYS A 75 5.16 1.47 11.67
N ALA A 76 4.44 2.55 11.37
CA ALA A 76 3.81 2.72 10.08
C ALA A 76 4.86 2.84 8.96
N PRO A 77 4.53 2.45 7.71
CA PRO A 77 5.47 2.61 6.60
C PRO A 77 5.72 4.08 6.28
N GLY A 78 6.91 4.37 5.73
CA GLY A 78 7.31 5.74 5.40
C GLY A 78 6.36 6.42 4.42
N TRP A 79 5.82 5.69 3.43
CA TRP A 79 4.89 6.27 2.46
C TRP A 79 3.60 6.77 3.12
N TYR A 80 3.19 6.16 4.23
CA TYR A 80 2.01 6.60 4.97
C TYR A 80 2.22 8.00 5.56
N HIS A 81 3.39 8.23 6.17
CA HIS A 81 3.74 9.55 6.68
C HIS A 81 3.84 10.57 5.53
N ASN A 82 4.40 10.17 4.40
CA ASN A 82 4.54 11.04 3.23
C ASN A 82 3.19 11.50 2.70
N LEU A 83 2.22 10.59 2.53
CA LEU A 83 0.91 10.97 2.01
C LEU A 83 0.06 11.76 3.01
N LYS A 84 0.30 11.59 4.32
CA LYS A 84 -0.36 12.45 5.32
C LYS A 84 0.13 13.88 5.23
N ALA A 85 1.42 14.08 4.98
CA ALA A 85 2.00 15.40 4.79
C ALA A 85 1.58 16.03 3.45
N ASN A 86 1.52 15.21 2.39
CA ASN A 86 1.16 15.64 1.03
C ASN A 86 0.15 14.65 0.44
N PRO A 87 -1.16 14.88 0.63
CA PRO A 87 -2.19 13.93 0.20
C PRO A 87 -2.43 13.88 -1.30
N ASN A 88 -1.98 14.87 -2.06
CA ASN A 88 -2.07 14.86 -3.52
C ASN A 88 -0.88 14.09 -4.07
N VAL A 89 -1.13 12.88 -4.51
CA VAL A 89 -0.10 11.94 -4.99
C VAL A 89 -0.48 11.39 -6.36
N GLU A 90 0.42 10.58 -6.94
CA GLU A 90 0.15 9.89 -8.19
C GLU A 90 0.30 8.39 -7.99
N ILE A 91 -0.44 7.62 -8.79
CA ILE A 91 -0.30 6.16 -8.83
C ILE A 91 -0.15 5.67 -10.27
N ASN A 92 0.55 4.53 -10.42
CA ASN A 92 0.49 3.74 -11.64
C ASN A 92 -0.38 2.52 -11.40
N VAL A 93 -1.36 2.32 -12.25
CA VAL A 93 -2.15 1.08 -12.30
C VAL A 93 -1.95 0.49 -13.69
N GLY A 94 -1.18 -0.59 -13.77
CA GLY A 94 -0.66 -1.05 -15.03
C GLY A 94 0.20 0.05 -15.69
N PRO A 95 0.07 0.31 -16.99
CA PRO A 95 0.83 1.35 -17.67
C PRO A 95 0.31 2.77 -17.45
N LYS A 96 -0.85 2.94 -16.82
CA LYS A 96 -1.48 4.25 -16.63
C LYS A 96 -0.99 4.91 -15.35
N ARG A 97 -0.57 6.18 -15.45
CA ARG A 97 -0.19 7.01 -14.31
C ARG A 97 -1.13 8.20 -14.21
N PHE A 98 -1.69 8.44 -13.02
CA PHE A 98 -2.67 9.51 -12.81
C PHE A 98 -2.66 10.01 -11.37
N ALA A 99 -3.18 11.22 -11.19
CA ALA A 99 -3.28 11.87 -9.88
C ALA A 99 -4.44 11.31 -9.07
N VAL A 100 -4.22 11.17 -7.76
CA VAL A 100 -5.25 10.80 -6.79
C VAL A 100 -5.10 11.65 -5.53
N THR A 101 -6.17 11.71 -4.74
CA THR A 101 -6.12 12.29 -3.40
C THR A 101 -6.17 11.16 -2.37
N ALA A 102 -5.20 11.14 -1.46
CA ALA A 102 -5.08 10.12 -0.43
C ALA A 102 -5.83 10.55 0.84
N GLN A 103 -6.65 9.64 1.38
CA GLN A 103 -7.37 9.84 2.64
C GLN A 103 -7.17 8.61 3.53
N PRO A 104 -6.42 8.76 4.65
CA PRO A 104 -6.36 7.69 5.65
C PRO A 104 -7.71 7.49 6.31
N VAL A 105 -8.07 6.22 6.49
CA VAL A 105 -9.29 5.79 7.20
C VAL A 105 -8.83 4.89 8.34
N VAL A 106 -9.16 5.26 9.56
CA VAL A 106 -8.68 4.59 10.78
C VAL A 106 -9.84 4.04 11.60
N PRO A 107 -9.59 3.09 12.53
CA PRO A 107 -10.62 2.63 13.45
C PRO A 107 -11.29 3.81 14.16
N GLY A 108 -12.62 3.80 14.19
CA GLY A 108 -13.44 4.91 14.67
C GLY A 108 -14.08 5.72 13.55
N ASP A 109 -13.50 5.72 12.35
CA ASP A 109 -14.14 6.32 11.19
C ASP A 109 -15.33 5.45 10.73
N PRO A 110 -16.46 6.07 10.31
CA PRO A 110 -17.66 5.29 9.94
C PRO A 110 -17.42 4.26 8.83
N ASP A 111 -16.54 4.55 7.88
CA ASP A 111 -16.27 3.67 6.73
C ASP A 111 -15.25 2.57 7.04
N TYR A 112 -14.53 2.65 8.16
CA TYR A 112 -13.41 1.74 8.42
C TYR A 112 -13.83 0.27 8.43
N PRO A 113 -14.91 -0.15 9.13
CA PRO A 113 -15.27 -1.57 9.16
C PRO A 113 -15.54 -2.14 7.77
N ARG A 114 -16.23 -1.38 6.91
CA ARG A 114 -16.52 -1.80 5.54
C ARG A 114 -15.27 -1.91 4.69
N LEU A 115 -14.40 -0.89 4.76
CA LEU A 115 -13.15 -0.89 3.98
C LEU A 115 -12.18 -1.97 4.46
N TRP A 116 -12.12 -2.21 5.77
CA TRP A 116 -11.30 -3.29 6.34
C TRP A 116 -11.72 -4.65 5.80
N GLU A 117 -13.02 -4.89 5.71
CA GLU A 117 -13.55 -6.11 5.11
C GLU A 117 -13.18 -6.21 3.63
N VAL A 118 -13.33 -5.13 2.87
CA VAL A 118 -12.99 -5.10 1.44
C VAL A 118 -11.53 -5.50 1.21
N VAL A 119 -10.59 -4.90 1.95
CA VAL A 119 -9.16 -5.17 1.75
C VAL A 119 -8.77 -6.58 2.21
N ASN A 120 -9.41 -7.12 3.25
CA ASN A 120 -9.12 -8.49 3.69
C ASN A 120 -9.74 -9.56 2.78
N ASN A 121 -10.75 -9.20 2.00
CA ASN A 121 -11.39 -10.09 1.04
C ASN A 121 -10.81 -9.99 -0.38
N MET A 122 -9.71 -9.26 -0.56
CA MET A 122 -9.01 -9.21 -1.85
C MET A 122 -8.64 -10.58 -2.34
N LYS A 123 -8.67 -10.76 -3.66
CA LYS A 123 -8.18 -11.97 -4.32
C LYS A 123 -6.75 -12.29 -3.84
N ASN A 124 -6.53 -13.54 -3.44
CA ASN A 124 -5.25 -14.05 -2.95
C ASN A 124 -4.72 -13.37 -1.68
N ASN A 125 -5.54 -12.62 -0.95
CA ASN A 125 -5.11 -11.97 0.29
C ASN A 125 -5.19 -12.90 1.51
N LYS A 126 -6.18 -13.79 1.58
CA LYS A 126 -6.38 -14.77 2.68
C LYS A 126 -6.38 -14.11 4.06
N ASN A 127 -7.08 -12.98 4.21
CA ASN A 127 -7.17 -12.23 5.47
C ASN A 127 -5.80 -11.81 6.03
N ARG A 128 -4.84 -11.52 5.16
CA ARG A 128 -3.47 -11.17 5.54
C ARG A 128 -3.40 -10.01 6.53
N TYR A 129 -4.20 -8.97 6.30
CA TYR A 129 -4.16 -7.77 7.15
C TYR A 129 -4.73 -8.03 8.55
N ILE A 130 -5.70 -8.92 8.69
CA ILE A 130 -6.18 -9.37 10.00
C ILE A 130 -5.04 -10.03 10.77
N GLY A 131 -4.24 -10.87 10.10
CA GLY A 131 -3.04 -11.48 10.68
C GLY A 131 -2.04 -10.44 11.14
N TYR A 132 -1.76 -9.44 10.31
CA TYR A 132 -0.82 -8.36 10.65
C TYR A 132 -1.32 -7.53 11.83
N GLN A 133 -2.62 -7.26 11.93
CA GLN A 133 -3.18 -6.50 13.06
C GLN A 133 -2.99 -7.24 14.38
N LYS A 134 -2.97 -8.56 14.38
CA LYS A 134 -2.70 -9.36 15.58
C LYS A 134 -1.25 -9.25 16.05
N MET A 135 -0.34 -8.81 15.19
CA MET A 135 1.10 -8.69 15.49
C MET A 135 1.47 -7.34 16.10
N THR A 136 0.57 -6.37 16.11
CA THR A 136 0.84 -5.03 16.62
C THR A 136 -0.38 -4.44 17.31
N SER A 137 -0.13 -3.62 18.34
CA SER A 137 -1.17 -2.83 19.00
C SER A 137 -1.50 -1.55 18.20
N ARG A 138 -0.67 -1.18 17.24
CA ARG A 138 -0.92 -0.02 16.38
C ARG A 138 -2.13 -0.30 15.48
N PRO A 139 -3.16 0.59 15.46
CA PRO A 139 -4.24 0.46 14.48
C PRO A 139 -3.68 0.55 13.06
N ILE A 140 -4.07 -0.39 12.19
CA ILE A 140 -3.61 -0.42 10.81
C ILE A 140 -4.60 0.38 9.94
N PRO A 141 -4.18 1.53 9.37
CA PRO A 141 -5.06 2.33 8.53
C PRO A 141 -5.30 1.68 7.17
N VAL A 142 -6.50 1.90 6.63
CA VAL A 142 -6.79 1.74 5.20
C VAL A 142 -6.68 3.12 4.58
N VAL A 143 -6.02 3.22 3.43
CA VAL A 143 -5.89 4.50 2.72
C VAL A 143 -6.71 4.44 1.46
N ARG A 144 -7.65 5.39 1.34
CA ARG A 144 -8.47 5.59 0.14
C ARG A 144 -7.73 6.52 -0.80
N LEU A 145 -7.57 6.08 -2.05
CA LEU A 145 -6.95 6.86 -3.13
C LEU A 145 -8.03 7.17 -4.15
N THR A 146 -8.46 8.41 -4.21
CA THR A 146 -9.56 8.86 -5.05
C THR A 146 -9.04 9.63 -6.26
N PRO A 147 -9.30 9.13 -7.47
CA PRO A 147 -8.92 9.82 -8.71
C PRO A 147 -9.57 11.18 -8.89
#